data_22d15b217cccc004beda063c043aa6cf
#
_entry.id   22d15b217cccc004beda063c043aa6cf
#
_cell.length_a   1.000
_cell.length_b   1.000
_cell.length_c   1.000
_cell.angle_alpha   90.00
_cell.angle_beta   90.00
_cell.angle_gamma   90.00
#
_symmetry.space_group_name_H-M   'P 1'
#
loop_
_entity.id
_entity.type
_entity.pdbx_description
1 polymer ?
#
loop_
_entity_poly.entity_id
_entity_poly.type
_entity_poly.pdbx_seq_one_letter_code
_entity_poly.pdbx_strand_id
1 'polypeptide(L)'
;ADTSKVALQGESLLRTSKVDIQLGEPQLRVTTNLRLRPWLFRSLLGEVPAYLDITQVGNILFISSSGELSGVFYQAWDALAQEKGLHLVVTVFNGSYIGYITPDELYDAKYHEVREMNWFGPGNGDYFDRLIQEVILKAEN
;
A
#
# COMPACT_ATOMS: atom_id res chain seq x y z
N ALA A 1 -27.47 -12.04 0.42
CA ALA A 1 -27.18 -11.14 1.54
C ALA A 1 -28.45 -10.34 1.84
N ASP A 2 -28.90 -10.37 3.08
CA ASP A 2 -30.10 -9.63 3.51
C ASP A 2 -29.72 -8.17 3.74
N THR A 3 -30.09 -7.29 2.83
CA THR A 3 -29.81 -5.85 2.88
C THR A 3 -30.85 -5.09 3.74
N SER A 4 -31.86 -5.77 4.30
CA SER A 4 -32.94 -5.14 5.07
C SER A 4 -32.50 -4.58 6.44
N LYS A 5 -31.24 -4.83 6.86
CA LYS A 5 -30.68 -4.40 8.15
C LYS A 5 -29.66 -3.27 8.06
N VAL A 6 -29.48 -2.65 6.90
CA VAL A 6 -28.59 -1.49 6.78
C VAL A 6 -29.32 -0.28 7.35
N ALA A 7 -29.03 0.07 8.59
CA ALA A 7 -29.47 1.35 9.14
C ALA A 7 -28.63 2.47 8.49
N LEU A 8 -29.28 3.31 7.71
CA LEU A 8 -28.68 4.55 7.22
C LEU A 8 -28.54 5.50 8.41
N GLN A 9 -27.30 5.77 8.83
CA GLN A 9 -27.02 6.82 9.80
C GLN A 9 -27.10 8.16 9.09
N GLY A 10 -27.82 9.13 9.64
CA GLY A 10 -28.11 10.42 9.01
C GLY A 10 -26.92 11.35 8.86
N GLU A 11 -25.86 11.14 9.64
CA GLU A 11 -24.60 11.89 9.56
C GLU A 11 -23.43 10.91 9.63
N SER A 12 -22.55 10.94 8.64
CA SER A 12 -21.33 10.14 8.60
C SER A 12 -20.14 11.07 8.45
N LEU A 13 -19.09 10.81 9.24
CA LEU A 13 -17.82 11.50 9.08
C LEU A 13 -17.25 11.18 7.70
N LEU A 14 -16.91 12.19 6.93
CA LEU A 14 -16.14 12.05 5.69
C LEU A 14 -14.82 12.81 5.83
N ARG A 15 -13.72 12.08 5.78
CA ARG A 15 -12.37 12.66 5.74
C ARG A 15 -11.60 12.08 4.57
N THR A 16 -10.83 12.93 3.91
CA THR A 16 -9.91 12.52 2.85
C THR A 16 -8.54 13.14 3.08
N SER A 17 -7.50 12.40 2.83
CA SER A 17 -6.13 12.89 2.86
C SER A 17 -5.28 12.11 1.87
N LYS A 18 -4.14 12.71 1.50
CA LYS A 18 -3.14 12.08 0.64
C LYS A 18 -1.78 12.17 1.31
N VAL A 19 -1.04 11.09 1.25
CA VAL A 19 0.35 11.02 1.72
C VAL A 19 1.24 10.72 0.52
N ASP A 20 2.02 11.71 0.11
CA ASP A 20 3.03 11.51 -0.93
C ASP A 20 4.23 10.76 -0.34
N ILE A 21 4.70 9.76 -1.07
CA ILE A 21 5.75 8.84 -0.62
C ILE A 21 7.01 9.13 -1.44
N GLN A 22 8.13 9.33 -0.74
CA GLN A 22 9.43 9.41 -1.39
C GLN A 22 10.04 8.01 -1.47
N LEU A 23 10.06 7.48 -2.69
CA LEU A 23 10.73 6.22 -2.97
C LEU A 23 12.24 6.42 -3.05
N GLY A 24 12.99 5.38 -2.69
CA GLY A 24 14.42 5.32 -2.94
C GLY A 24 14.76 5.15 -4.43
N GLU A 25 16.02 4.86 -4.71
CA GLU A 25 16.46 4.55 -6.07
C GLU A 25 15.85 3.22 -6.55
N PRO A 26 15.35 3.16 -7.80
CA PRO A 26 14.81 1.93 -8.35
C PRO A 26 15.90 0.85 -8.45
N GLN A 27 15.53 -0.37 -8.12
CA GLN A 27 16.41 -1.53 -8.05
C GLN A 27 15.84 -2.74 -8.80
N LEU A 28 15.17 -2.51 -9.92
CA LEU A 28 14.57 -3.57 -10.73
C LEU A 28 15.59 -4.67 -11.03
N ARG A 29 15.29 -5.88 -10.64
CA ARG A 29 16.12 -7.07 -10.91
C ARG A 29 15.82 -7.61 -12.30
N VAL A 30 16.85 -7.72 -13.12
CA VAL A 30 16.80 -8.42 -14.41
C VAL A 30 17.13 -9.90 -14.23
N THR A 31 18.07 -10.19 -13.32
CA THR A 31 18.42 -11.53 -12.85
C THR A 31 18.75 -11.46 -11.35
N THR A 32 19.05 -12.61 -10.74
CA THR A 32 19.43 -12.68 -9.33
C THR A 32 20.56 -11.69 -8.96
N ASN A 33 21.53 -11.50 -9.85
CA ASN A 33 22.73 -10.68 -9.60
C ASN A 33 22.80 -9.41 -10.45
N LEU A 34 21.85 -9.18 -11.35
CA LEU A 34 21.85 -8.03 -12.26
C LEU A 34 20.63 -7.16 -12.01
N ARG A 35 20.89 -5.89 -11.70
CA ARG A 35 19.85 -4.86 -11.53
C ARG A 35 19.93 -3.85 -12.65
N LEU A 36 18.77 -3.35 -13.06
CA LEU A 36 18.70 -2.25 -13.99
C LEU A 36 19.23 -0.98 -13.32
N ARG A 37 20.05 -0.22 -14.02
CA ARG A 37 20.54 1.06 -13.48
C ARG A 37 19.38 2.05 -13.33
N PRO A 38 19.32 2.83 -12.24
CA PRO A 38 18.22 3.76 -11.97
C PRO A 38 17.92 4.72 -13.13
N TRP A 39 18.94 5.25 -13.81
CA TRP A 39 18.75 6.16 -14.94
C TRP A 39 18.05 5.48 -16.12
N LEU A 40 18.34 4.18 -16.35
CA LEU A 40 17.72 3.43 -17.44
C LEU A 40 16.26 3.09 -17.09
N PHE A 41 16.00 2.73 -15.82
CA PHE A 41 14.64 2.55 -15.32
C PHE A 41 13.79 3.81 -15.56
N ARG A 42 14.30 5.00 -15.16
CA ARG A 42 13.60 6.27 -15.35
C ARG A 42 13.43 6.64 -16.83
N SER A 43 14.38 6.28 -17.67
CA SER A 43 14.26 6.52 -19.11
C SER A 43 13.17 5.70 -19.77
N LEU A 44 12.88 4.50 -19.25
CA LEU A 44 11.89 3.58 -19.80
C LEU A 44 10.49 3.82 -19.22
N LEU A 45 10.40 4.08 -17.92
CA LEU A 45 9.13 4.15 -17.18
C LEU A 45 8.77 5.56 -16.71
N GLY A 46 9.70 6.52 -16.83
CA GLY A 46 9.52 7.87 -16.32
C GLY A 46 9.62 7.96 -14.80
N GLU A 47 9.19 9.09 -14.26
CA GLU A 47 8.98 9.27 -12.82
C GLU A 47 7.63 8.65 -12.45
N VAL A 48 7.64 7.77 -11.46
CA VAL A 48 6.44 7.09 -10.98
C VAL A 48 6.02 7.68 -9.64
N PRO A 49 4.91 8.44 -9.59
CA PRO A 49 4.45 9.02 -8.34
C PRO A 49 3.99 7.92 -7.37
N ALA A 50 4.48 8.00 -6.14
CA ALA A 50 4.11 7.10 -5.06
C ALA A 50 3.30 7.84 -4.01
N TYR A 51 2.16 7.29 -3.63
CA TYR A 51 1.29 7.87 -2.62
C TYR A 51 0.32 6.87 -2.02
N LEU A 52 -0.25 7.26 -0.88
CA LEU A 52 -1.46 6.66 -0.32
C LEU A 52 -2.56 7.72 -0.33
N ASP A 53 -3.71 7.37 -0.89
CA ASP A 53 -4.95 8.10 -0.68
C ASP A 53 -5.73 7.45 0.46
N ILE A 54 -6.16 8.25 1.42
CA ILE A 54 -6.86 7.80 2.60
C ILE A 54 -8.23 8.44 2.61
N THR A 55 -9.27 7.63 2.67
CA THR A 55 -10.65 8.11 2.78
C THR A 55 -11.35 7.39 3.91
N GLN A 56 -11.88 8.14 4.85
CA GLN A 56 -12.70 7.58 5.92
C GLN A 56 -14.15 8.02 5.76
N VAL A 57 -15.06 7.05 5.79
CA VAL A 57 -16.51 7.27 5.76
C VAL A 57 -17.12 6.58 6.97
N GLY A 58 -17.47 7.36 7.98
CA GLY A 58 -17.89 6.80 9.27
C GLY A 58 -16.80 5.90 9.85
N ASN A 59 -17.11 4.64 10.09
CA ASN A 59 -16.18 3.64 10.59
C ASN A 59 -15.49 2.80 9.49
N ILE A 60 -15.63 3.16 8.22
CA ILE A 60 -14.93 2.48 7.11
C ILE A 60 -13.72 3.31 6.72
N LEU A 61 -12.54 2.71 6.80
CA LEU A 61 -11.27 3.31 6.42
C LEU A 61 -10.78 2.69 5.11
N PHE A 62 -10.74 3.48 4.05
CA PHE A 62 -10.15 3.12 2.76
C PHE A 62 -8.71 3.61 2.72
N ILE A 63 -7.78 2.71 2.42
CA ILE A 63 -6.38 3.03 2.11
C ILE A 63 -6.10 2.56 0.70
N SER A 64 -5.80 3.50 -0.19
CA SER A 64 -5.59 3.28 -1.61
C SER A 64 -4.12 3.52 -1.95
N SER A 65 -3.44 2.51 -2.47
CA SER A 65 -2.01 2.59 -2.79
C SER A 65 -1.76 2.65 -4.29
N SER A 66 -0.77 3.43 -4.71
CA SER A 66 -0.21 3.37 -6.06
C SER A 66 0.63 2.10 -6.29
N GLY A 67 1.09 1.42 -5.24
CA GLY A 67 1.78 0.13 -5.31
C GLY A 67 0.85 -1.04 -5.08
N GLU A 68 1.27 -2.21 -5.52
CA GLU A 68 0.59 -3.47 -5.24
C GLU A 68 1.07 -4.03 -3.91
N LEU A 69 0.31 -3.76 -2.86
CA LEU A 69 0.62 -4.20 -1.50
C LEU A 69 0.40 -5.71 -1.36
N SER A 70 1.38 -6.42 -0.82
CA SER A 70 1.27 -7.85 -0.55
C SER A 70 0.15 -8.13 0.47
N GLY A 71 -0.68 -9.12 0.16
CA GLY A 71 -1.74 -9.57 1.07
C GLY A 71 -1.24 -10.09 2.43
N VAL A 72 0.05 -10.38 2.55
CA VAL A 72 0.68 -10.81 3.82
C VAL A 72 0.52 -9.75 4.91
N PHE A 73 0.56 -8.47 4.57
CA PHE A 73 0.39 -7.37 5.52
C PHE A 73 -1.04 -7.22 6.04
N TYR A 74 -2.04 -7.59 5.23
CA TYR A 74 -3.43 -7.22 5.46
C TYR A 74 -3.97 -7.73 6.79
N GLN A 75 -3.62 -8.95 7.20
CA GLN A 75 -4.14 -9.53 8.44
C GLN A 75 -3.77 -8.71 9.68
N ALA A 76 -2.55 -8.21 9.74
CA ALA A 76 -2.08 -7.37 10.86
C ALA A 76 -2.76 -5.99 10.84
N TRP A 77 -2.91 -5.39 9.66
CA TRP A 77 -3.57 -4.09 9.50
C TRP A 77 -5.06 -4.17 9.82
N ASP A 78 -5.74 -5.22 9.39
CA ASP A 78 -7.17 -5.43 9.67
C ASP A 78 -7.41 -5.64 11.17
N ALA A 79 -6.57 -6.43 11.84
CA ALA A 79 -6.63 -6.60 13.29
C ALA A 79 -6.48 -5.25 14.02
N LEU A 80 -5.48 -4.43 13.63
CA LEU A 80 -5.25 -3.11 14.20
C LEU A 80 -6.44 -2.15 13.97
N ALA A 81 -7.05 -2.19 12.78
CA ALA A 81 -8.23 -1.40 12.49
C ALA A 81 -9.44 -1.83 13.31
N GLN A 82 -9.65 -3.14 13.48
CA GLN A 82 -10.73 -3.69 14.29
C GLN A 82 -10.59 -3.32 15.78
N GLU A 83 -9.38 -3.28 16.33
CA GLU A 83 -9.14 -2.79 17.71
C GLU A 83 -9.61 -1.35 17.90
N LYS A 84 -9.62 -0.56 16.82
CA LYS A 84 -10.13 0.82 16.81
C LYS A 84 -11.61 0.92 16.41
N GLY A 85 -12.30 -0.19 16.19
CA GLY A 85 -13.69 -0.21 15.73
C GLY A 85 -13.86 0.21 14.26
N LEU A 86 -12.79 0.16 13.46
CA LEU A 86 -12.79 0.50 12.05
C LEU A 86 -12.89 -0.75 11.18
N HIS A 87 -13.50 -0.61 10.00
CA HIS A 87 -13.47 -1.59 8.93
C HIS A 87 -12.46 -1.14 7.87
N LEU A 88 -11.38 -1.89 7.70
CA LEU A 88 -10.33 -1.56 6.76
C LEU A 88 -10.65 -2.09 5.35
N VAL A 89 -10.49 -1.23 4.36
CA VAL A 89 -10.53 -1.58 2.94
C VAL A 89 -9.23 -1.09 2.30
N VAL A 90 -8.42 -2.02 1.79
CA VAL A 90 -7.19 -1.68 1.07
C VAL A 90 -7.41 -1.89 -0.42
N THR A 91 -7.07 -0.89 -1.22
CA THR A 91 -7.09 -0.96 -2.67
C THR A 91 -5.71 -0.63 -3.25
N VAL A 92 -5.40 -1.19 -4.40
CA VAL A 92 -4.11 -1.08 -5.06
C VAL A 92 -4.25 -0.59 -6.50
N PHE A 93 -3.16 -0.21 -7.17
CA PHE A 93 -3.16 0.32 -8.54
C PHE A 93 -3.92 1.65 -8.70
N ASN A 94 -4.03 2.44 -7.67
CA ASN A 94 -4.78 3.69 -7.74
C ASN A 94 -3.94 4.81 -8.38
N GLY A 95 -4.25 5.18 -9.61
CA GLY A 95 -3.74 6.36 -10.32
C GLY A 95 -2.28 6.31 -10.73
N SER A 96 -1.49 5.35 -10.25
CA SER A 96 -0.09 5.12 -10.61
C SER A 96 0.27 3.65 -10.34
N TYR A 97 1.47 3.25 -10.77
CA TYR A 97 2.00 1.92 -10.48
C TYR A 97 3.48 1.97 -10.15
N ILE A 98 3.84 1.54 -8.96
CA ILE A 98 5.21 1.54 -8.45
C ILE A 98 5.77 0.13 -8.23
N GLY A 99 5.14 -0.89 -8.80
CA GLY A 99 5.48 -2.29 -8.60
C GLY A 99 4.90 -2.87 -7.31
N TYR A 100 5.34 -4.08 -6.99
CA TYR A 100 4.94 -4.79 -5.78
C TYR A 100 5.64 -4.25 -4.54
N ILE A 101 4.91 -4.21 -3.44
CA ILE A 101 5.41 -3.90 -2.11
C ILE A 101 5.25 -5.16 -1.26
N THR A 102 6.35 -5.83 -1.01
CA THR A 102 6.39 -7.12 -0.28
C THR A 102 7.16 -6.97 1.02
N PRO A 103 6.88 -7.79 2.05
CA PRO A 103 7.68 -7.81 3.26
C PRO A 103 9.18 -7.97 2.94
N ASP A 104 10.03 -7.22 3.64
CA ASP A 104 11.47 -7.20 3.38
C ASP A 104 12.12 -8.56 3.59
N GLU A 105 11.60 -9.37 4.51
CA GLU A 105 12.02 -10.75 4.76
C GLU A 105 11.83 -11.67 3.55
N LEU A 106 10.89 -11.34 2.66
CA LEU A 106 10.62 -12.09 1.43
C LEU A 106 11.43 -11.58 0.23
N TYR A 107 12.22 -10.53 0.38
CA TYR A 107 12.89 -9.87 -0.74
C TYR A 107 13.77 -10.79 -1.58
N ASP A 108 14.38 -11.80 -0.99
CA ASP A 108 15.20 -12.79 -1.69
C ASP A 108 14.45 -14.08 -2.08
N ALA A 109 13.15 -14.13 -1.83
CA ALA A 109 12.32 -15.25 -2.25
C ALA A 109 12.26 -15.37 -3.80
N LYS A 110 11.99 -16.58 -4.29
CA LYS A 110 11.99 -16.87 -5.74
C LYS A 110 10.63 -16.63 -6.41
N TYR A 111 9.81 -15.76 -5.85
CA TYR A 111 8.52 -15.41 -6.44
C TYR A 111 8.66 -14.23 -7.39
N HIS A 112 7.88 -14.23 -8.46
CA HIS A 112 7.89 -13.17 -9.48
C HIS A 112 7.63 -11.78 -8.88
N GLU A 113 6.68 -11.68 -7.98
CA GLU A 113 6.28 -10.44 -7.30
C GLU A 113 7.44 -9.82 -6.53
N VAL A 114 8.30 -10.65 -5.97
CA VAL A 114 9.45 -10.19 -5.18
C VAL A 114 10.65 -9.91 -6.06
N ARG A 115 10.87 -10.75 -7.07
CA ARG A 115 12.11 -10.72 -7.86
C ARG A 115 12.09 -9.66 -8.95
N GLU A 116 11.07 -9.71 -9.80
CA GLU A 116 10.99 -8.89 -11.00
C GLU A 116 10.14 -7.63 -10.79
N MET A 117 9.12 -7.73 -9.94
CA MET A 117 8.13 -6.68 -9.80
C MET A 117 8.29 -5.80 -8.56
N ASN A 118 9.16 -6.16 -7.60
CA ASN A 118 9.55 -5.26 -6.52
C ASN A 118 10.63 -4.29 -7.03
N TRP A 119 10.22 -3.14 -7.52
CA TRP A 119 11.08 -2.22 -8.25
C TRP A 119 11.98 -1.36 -7.37
N PHE A 120 11.61 -1.13 -6.12
CA PHE A 120 12.33 -0.23 -5.24
C PHE A 120 13.15 -0.93 -4.15
N GLY A 121 13.15 -2.26 -4.17
CA GLY A 121 14.06 -3.09 -3.38
C GLY A 121 13.73 -3.20 -1.90
N PRO A 122 14.68 -3.69 -1.10
CA PRO A 122 14.47 -3.90 0.31
C PRO A 122 14.32 -2.58 1.06
N GLY A 123 13.63 -2.62 2.20
CA GLY A 123 13.29 -1.45 3.02
C GLY A 123 11.95 -0.84 2.66
N ASN A 124 11.43 -1.13 1.47
CA ASN A 124 10.18 -0.55 1.00
C ASN A 124 8.95 -1.20 1.65
N GLY A 125 8.99 -2.52 1.84
CA GLY A 125 7.92 -3.26 2.51
C GLY A 125 7.70 -2.79 3.93
N ASP A 126 8.75 -2.77 4.73
CA ASP A 126 8.71 -2.31 6.12
C ASP A 126 8.33 -0.82 6.23
N TYR A 127 8.72 -0.01 5.26
CA TYR A 127 8.35 1.40 5.23
C TYR A 127 6.84 1.57 5.01
N PHE A 128 6.27 0.89 4.01
CA PHE A 128 4.83 0.93 3.75
C PHE A 128 4.03 0.33 4.90
N ASP A 129 4.49 -0.78 5.50
CA ASP A 129 3.85 -1.40 6.65
C ASP A 129 3.72 -0.42 7.82
N ARG A 130 4.83 0.21 8.22
CA ARG A 130 4.81 1.23 9.29
C ARG A 130 3.92 2.41 8.95
N LEU A 131 3.98 2.91 7.71
CA LEU A 131 3.17 4.05 7.30
C LEU A 131 1.66 3.75 7.37
N ILE A 132 1.25 2.57 6.90
CA ILE A 132 -0.15 2.15 6.94
C ILE A 132 -0.62 1.94 8.39
N GLN A 133 0.20 1.31 9.24
CA GLN A 133 -0.11 1.19 10.67
C GLN A 133 -0.28 2.58 11.32
N GLU A 134 0.59 3.55 11.02
CA GLU A 134 0.44 4.91 11.53
C GLU A 134 -0.86 5.59 11.05
N VAL A 135 -1.24 5.38 9.79
CA VAL A 135 -2.51 5.89 9.24
C VAL A 135 -3.69 5.31 10.02
N ILE A 136 -3.70 3.98 10.25
CA ILE A 136 -4.76 3.32 11.01
C ILE A 136 -4.81 3.85 12.46
N LEU A 137 -3.64 3.98 13.10
CA LEU A 137 -3.57 4.49 14.48
C LEU A 137 -4.06 5.93 14.63
N LYS A 138 -3.88 6.76 13.61
CA LYS A 138 -4.32 8.18 13.60
C LYS A 138 -5.78 8.35 13.13
N ALA A 139 -6.39 7.32 12.53
CA ALA A 139 -7.80 7.38 12.17
C ALA A 139 -8.68 7.48 13.43
N GLU A 140 -9.74 8.28 13.36
CA GLU A 140 -10.66 8.53 14.47
C GLU A 140 -11.97 7.76 14.25
N ASN A 141 -12.58 7.35 15.35
CA ASN A 141 -13.93 6.75 15.39
C ASN A 141 -14.98 7.84 15.54
#